data_6150adf606ba7130626b6aba4ddb49f8
#
_entry.id   6150adf606ba7130626b6aba4ddb49f8
#
_cell.length_a   1.000
_cell.length_b   1.000
_cell.length_c   1.000
_cell.angle_alpha   90.00
_cell.angle_beta   90.00
_cell.angle_gamma   90.00
#
_symmetry.space_group_name_H-M   'P 1'
#
loop_
_entity.id
_entity.type
_entity.pdbx_description
1 polymer ?
#
loop_
_entity_poly.entity_id
_entity_poly.type
_entity_poly.pdbx_seq_one_letter_code
_entity_poly.pdbx_strand_id
1 'polypeptide(L)'
;MDTEIKSKRGGWGSNFGFLMASIGSAVGLGNIWGFPYKMGKSGGAVFLLLYLVLVVLVGVTVMLGELALGRRSGKSAVSTYRSLSKKYTWLGYAGIVCGFCIMCFYFVLGGIVLRYAVGYFLAIFGGSEFAWSGQGTGFFGYFLTDTNSMILFFVLYILLNILVVSGGVQGGIEKFCNVGMPALFCLLVFIILYIACQPGAAEGYKFMFSPDFSVFSNPDIGFGRVLKSAAGQMFFSLSIGLGVMMTYGSYLGKQEHLQRNALIVCGADTLIALMAGMAVMPACSAFGVEYGAGPGLLFASMQTVFAHMGSVGNFIGFLFYLLVLIAALTSSISMLELCTAYAVDKQLDKGLTPKRAKHTASVAALVFVAGSLVALDGLGAGVASGAAVETPATLFGLSVHGWNDCWLDLYDMVAEGILMPLGALVMTILIGWVLKPEVVQLECEQSGVKYRAAGYFKVCFKFIVPVLLAFILFCQLIDFFGLKIPGLS
;
A
#
# COMPACT_ATOMS: atom_id res chain seq x y z
N MET A 1 28.11 -23.00 6.35
CA MET A 1 26.67 -23.30 6.14
C MET A 1 25.82 -22.04 6.05
N ASP A 2 25.91 -21.08 7.01
CA ASP A 2 25.09 -19.84 6.95
C ASP A 2 25.43 -18.89 5.78
N THR A 3 26.70 -18.76 5.40
CA THR A 3 27.17 -17.93 4.29
C THR A 3 26.74 -18.49 2.93
N GLU A 4 26.74 -19.79 2.78
CA GLU A 4 26.35 -20.50 1.55
C GLU A 4 24.83 -20.49 1.32
N ILE A 5 24.04 -20.55 2.41
CA ILE A 5 22.59 -20.41 2.36
C ILE A 5 22.20 -18.97 1.99
N LYS A 6 22.90 -17.95 2.54
CA LYS A 6 22.70 -16.55 2.18
C LYS A 6 23.00 -16.26 0.71
N SER A 7 24.05 -16.87 0.14
CA SER A 7 24.38 -16.69 -1.29
C SER A 7 23.30 -17.24 -2.24
N LYS A 8 22.64 -18.35 -1.85
CA LYS A 8 21.56 -18.97 -2.62
C LYS A 8 20.20 -18.28 -2.51
N ARG A 9 19.99 -17.50 -1.42
CA ARG A 9 18.74 -16.74 -1.19
C ARG A 9 18.74 -15.40 -1.93
N GLY A 10 19.90 -14.82 -2.19
CA GLY A 10 20.09 -13.48 -2.70
C GLY A 10 20.10 -12.42 -1.58
N GLY A 11 20.39 -11.18 -1.93
CA GLY A 11 20.43 -10.03 -1.03
C GLY A 11 20.39 -8.75 -1.84
N TRP A 12 20.35 -7.61 -1.16
CA TRP A 12 20.44 -6.30 -1.79
C TRP A 12 21.86 -6.07 -2.32
N GLY A 13 21.97 -5.51 -3.53
CA GLY A 13 23.26 -5.13 -4.11
C GLY A 13 23.85 -3.88 -3.46
N SER A 14 22.97 -3.01 -2.91
CA SER A 14 23.34 -1.76 -2.28
C SER A 14 22.30 -1.29 -1.25
N ASN A 15 22.71 -0.41 -0.33
CA ASN A 15 21.75 0.25 0.59
C ASN A 15 20.80 1.17 -0.18
N PHE A 16 21.26 1.79 -1.26
CA PHE A 16 20.39 2.57 -2.13
C PHE A 16 19.31 1.70 -2.77
N GLY A 17 19.67 0.52 -3.28
CA GLY A 17 18.71 -0.44 -3.82
C GLY A 17 17.68 -0.92 -2.79
N PHE A 18 18.13 -1.20 -1.57
CA PHE A 18 17.21 -1.49 -0.45
C PHE A 18 16.25 -0.33 -0.19
N LEU A 19 16.76 0.90 -0.11
CA LEU A 19 15.93 2.08 0.13
C LEU A 19 14.91 2.29 -0.98
N MET A 20 15.33 2.21 -2.26
CA MET A 20 14.41 2.36 -3.39
C MET A 20 13.34 1.27 -3.40
N ALA A 21 13.70 0.03 -3.09
CA ALA A 21 12.74 -1.06 -3.01
C ALA A 21 11.78 -0.91 -1.82
N SER A 22 12.28 -0.51 -0.66
CA SER A 22 11.46 -0.32 0.55
C SER A 22 10.53 0.90 0.43
N ILE A 23 11.02 2.01 -0.12
CA ILE A 23 10.20 3.17 -0.46
C ILE A 23 9.17 2.76 -1.51
N GLY A 24 9.55 2.05 -2.57
CA GLY A 24 8.63 1.57 -3.59
C GLY A 24 7.60 0.58 -3.08
N SER A 25 7.95 -0.22 -2.07
CA SER A 25 6.96 -1.08 -1.39
C SER A 25 5.94 -0.28 -0.59
N ALA A 26 6.39 0.79 0.06
CA ALA A 26 5.52 1.69 0.81
C ALA A 26 4.70 2.58 -0.14
N VAL A 27 5.33 3.19 -1.13
CA VAL A 27 4.68 4.08 -2.10
C VAL A 27 3.89 3.28 -3.14
N GLY A 28 2.58 3.34 -3.06
CA GLY A 28 1.67 2.61 -3.94
C GLY A 28 0.40 3.39 -4.30
N LEU A 29 -0.64 2.66 -4.67
CA LEU A 29 -1.98 3.22 -4.86
C LEU A 29 -2.48 3.91 -3.60
N GLY A 30 -2.05 3.45 -2.42
CA GLY A 30 -2.36 4.06 -1.13
C GLY A 30 -1.94 5.54 -1.04
N ASN A 31 -0.78 5.92 -1.60
CA ASN A 31 -0.30 7.30 -1.57
C ASN A 31 -0.97 8.15 -2.66
N ILE A 32 -1.09 7.60 -3.87
CA ILE A 32 -1.53 8.37 -5.03
C ILE A 32 -3.06 8.55 -5.03
N TRP A 33 -3.79 7.56 -4.56
CA TRP A 33 -5.24 7.54 -4.52
C TRP A 33 -5.79 7.56 -3.08
N GLY A 34 -5.38 6.60 -2.24
CA GLY A 34 -5.96 6.41 -0.91
C GLY A 34 -5.78 7.63 -0.01
N PHE A 35 -4.59 8.24 0.01
CA PHE A 35 -4.29 9.40 0.83
C PHE A 35 -5.12 10.63 0.43
N PRO A 36 -5.16 11.08 -0.84
CA PRO A 36 -6.03 12.19 -1.23
C PRO A 36 -7.51 11.92 -0.95
N TYR A 37 -8.00 10.72 -1.27
CA TYR A 37 -9.38 10.34 -1.02
C TYR A 37 -9.75 10.38 0.48
N LYS A 38 -8.93 9.73 1.33
CA LYS A 38 -9.16 9.71 2.79
C LYS A 38 -9.04 11.12 3.39
N MET A 39 -8.10 11.93 2.90
CA MET A 39 -7.97 13.35 3.28
C MET A 39 -9.23 14.14 2.90
N GLY A 40 -9.74 13.94 1.67
CA GLY A 40 -10.95 14.61 1.20
C GLY A 40 -12.18 14.31 2.07
N LYS A 41 -12.34 13.06 2.49
CA LYS A 41 -13.45 12.61 3.36
C LYS A 41 -13.27 12.93 4.85
N SER A 42 -12.05 13.17 5.31
CA SER A 42 -11.73 13.23 6.73
C SER A 42 -11.26 14.62 7.19
N GLY A 43 -11.67 15.70 6.50
CA GLY A 43 -11.44 17.07 6.94
C GLY A 43 -10.06 17.65 6.61
N GLY A 44 -9.47 17.24 5.49
CA GLY A 44 -8.28 17.89 4.90
C GLY A 44 -7.07 17.94 5.82
N ALA A 45 -6.68 19.15 6.22
CA ALA A 45 -5.50 19.40 7.07
C ALA A 45 -5.55 18.69 8.43
N VAL A 46 -6.73 18.48 9.02
CA VAL A 46 -6.87 17.80 10.31
C VAL A 46 -6.50 16.31 10.18
N PHE A 47 -6.95 15.67 9.11
CA PHE A 47 -6.52 14.31 8.78
C PHE A 47 -4.99 14.24 8.60
N LEU A 48 -4.41 15.21 7.88
CA LEU A 48 -2.96 15.28 7.66
C LEU A 48 -2.20 15.37 8.98
N LEU A 49 -2.62 16.22 9.91
CA LEU A 49 -1.96 16.35 11.21
C LEU A 49 -1.98 15.03 11.99
N LEU A 50 -3.14 14.36 12.07
CA LEU A 50 -3.24 13.07 12.74
C LEU A 50 -2.40 11.98 12.04
N TYR A 51 -2.41 11.96 10.71
CA TYR A 51 -1.58 11.05 9.94
C TYR A 51 -0.08 11.22 10.26
N LEU A 52 0.42 12.47 10.27
CA LEU A 52 1.83 12.74 10.59
C LEU A 52 2.19 12.31 12.01
N VAL A 53 1.32 12.55 12.99
CA VAL A 53 1.53 12.08 14.37
C VAL A 53 1.60 10.56 14.42
N LEU A 54 0.69 9.86 13.73
CA LEU A 54 0.69 8.39 13.68
C LEU A 54 1.91 7.83 12.97
N VAL A 55 2.37 8.43 11.87
CA VAL A 55 3.60 8.01 11.19
C VAL A 55 4.80 8.08 12.13
N VAL A 56 4.94 9.16 12.90
CA VAL A 56 6.06 9.32 13.85
C VAL A 56 5.96 8.32 15.00
N LEU A 57 4.80 8.21 15.65
CA LEU A 57 4.63 7.40 16.85
C LEU A 57 4.56 5.90 16.54
N VAL A 58 3.77 5.53 15.54
CA VAL A 58 3.46 4.13 15.21
C VAL A 58 4.27 3.67 14.00
N GLY A 59 4.20 4.38 12.89
CA GLY A 59 4.78 3.99 11.61
C GLY A 59 6.28 3.69 11.71
N VAL A 60 7.07 4.67 12.18
CA VAL A 60 8.53 4.51 12.33
C VAL A 60 8.88 3.40 13.32
N THR A 61 8.11 3.27 14.42
CA THR A 61 8.39 2.25 15.45
C THR A 61 8.12 0.85 14.90
N VAL A 62 6.98 0.62 14.25
CA VAL A 62 6.63 -0.68 13.66
C VAL A 62 7.59 -1.04 12.53
N MET A 63 7.89 -0.09 11.62
CA MET A 63 8.86 -0.24 10.54
C MET A 63 10.22 -0.70 11.06
N LEU A 64 10.75 -0.01 12.09
CA LEU A 64 12.03 -0.36 12.70
C LEU A 64 12.00 -1.75 13.34
N GLY A 65 10.89 -2.11 13.99
CA GLY A 65 10.68 -3.43 14.58
C GLY A 65 10.71 -4.55 13.53
N GLU A 66 9.99 -4.40 12.43
CA GLU A 66 9.99 -5.38 11.32
C GLU A 66 11.38 -5.54 10.71
N LEU A 67 12.04 -4.42 10.36
CA LEU A 67 13.38 -4.46 9.80
C LEU A 67 14.38 -5.13 10.73
N ALA A 68 14.31 -4.84 12.03
CA ALA A 68 15.22 -5.43 13.03
C ALA A 68 15.00 -6.94 13.17
N LEU A 69 13.75 -7.39 13.30
CA LEU A 69 13.44 -8.82 13.41
C LEU A 69 13.82 -9.57 12.13
N GLY A 70 13.53 -9.00 10.95
CA GLY A 70 13.91 -9.56 9.66
C GLY A 70 15.41 -9.71 9.50
N ARG A 71 16.19 -8.63 9.74
CA ARG A 71 17.66 -8.66 9.65
C ARG A 71 18.30 -9.62 10.66
N ARG A 72 17.74 -9.67 11.87
CA ARG A 72 18.22 -10.59 12.92
C ARG A 72 18.11 -12.05 12.49
N SER A 73 16.98 -12.44 11.93
CA SER A 73 16.72 -13.83 11.53
C SER A 73 17.40 -14.20 10.21
N GLY A 74 17.55 -13.24 9.29
CA GLY A 74 17.97 -13.48 7.91
C GLY A 74 16.97 -14.32 7.12
N LYS A 75 15.68 -14.39 7.53
CA LYS A 75 14.62 -15.22 6.92
C LYS A 75 13.34 -14.41 6.70
N SER A 76 12.45 -14.93 5.85
CA SER A 76 11.12 -14.37 5.61
C SER A 76 10.27 -14.31 6.89
N ALA A 77 9.18 -13.55 6.88
CA ALA A 77 8.37 -13.28 8.07
C ALA A 77 7.94 -14.55 8.83
N VAL A 78 7.42 -15.59 8.14
CA VAL A 78 7.00 -16.85 8.79
C VAL A 78 8.18 -17.54 9.48
N SER A 79 9.32 -17.64 8.78
CA SER A 79 10.51 -18.29 9.29
C SER A 79 11.14 -17.46 10.43
N THR A 80 11.03 -16.14 10.38
CA THR A 80 11.45 -15.23 11.45
C THR A 80 10.65 -15.51 12.73
N TYR A 81 9.31 -15.45 12.68
CA TYR A 81 8.50 -15.72 13.86
C TYR A 81 8.70 -17.15 14.39
N ARG A 82 8.84 -18.15 13.50
CA ARG A 82 9.16 -19.53 13.91
C ARG A 82 10.49 -19.65 14.62
N SER A 83 11.51 -18.87 14.23
CA SER A 83 12.82 -18.87 14.88
C SER A 83 12.77 -18.26 16.28
N LEU A 84 11.87 -17.32 16.54
CA LEU A 84 11.63 -16.74 17.85
C LEU A 84 10.93 -17.73 18.79
N SER A 85 9.84 -18.33 18.33
CA SER A 85 9.15 -19.45 18.99
C SER A 85 8.10 -20.04 18.04
N LYS A 86 7.91 -21.37 18.11
CA LYS A 86 6.83 -22.07 17.38
C LYS A 86 5.45 -21.47 17.67
N LYS A 87 5.23 -20.94 18.87
CA LYS A 87 4.00 -20.27 19.31
C LYS A 87 3.63 -19.06 18.44
N TYR A 88 4.60 -18.34 17.90
CA TYR A 88 4.38 -17.11 17.12
C TYR A 88 4.35 -17.33 15.61
N THR A 89 4.52 -18.57 15.13
CA THR A 89 4.55 -18.87 13.68
C THR A 89 3.28 -18.44 12.97
N TRP A 90 2.14 -18.46 13.65
CA TRP A 90 0.85 -18.04 13.09
C TRP A 90 0.82 -16.58 12.65
N LEU A 91 1.59 -15.68 13.31
CA LEU A 91 1.71 -14.27 12.90
C LEU A 91 2.31 -14.14 11.50
N GLY A 92 3.32 -14.94 11.20
CA GLY A 92 3.90 -14.95 9.86
C GLY A 92 2.91 -15.46 8.80
N TYR A 93 2.11 -16.46 9.12
CA TYR A 93 1.05 -16.93 8.24
C TYR A 93 -0.07 -15.90 8.08
N ALA A 94 -0.46 -15.22 9.17
CA ALA A 94 -1.43 -14.12 9.10
C ALA A 94 -0.93 -13.00 8.16
N GLY A 95 0.37 -12.66 8.20
CA GLY A 95 0.98 -11.72 7.26
C GLY A 95 0.94 -12.19 5.80
N ILE A 96 1.19 -13.48 5.54
CA ILE A 96 1.04 -14.05 4.17
C ILE A 96 -0.42 -13.98 3.71
N VAL A 97 -1.38 -14.34 4.55
CA VAL A 97 -2.82 -14.26 4.22
C VAL A 97 -3.22 -12.81 3.96
N CYS A 98 -2.74 -11.88 4.79
CA CYS A 98 -2.97 -10.45 4.62
C CYS A 98 -2.45 -9.97 3.25
N GLY A 99 -1.18 -10.23 2.94
CA GLY A 99 -0.59 -9.87 1.64
C GLY A 99 -1.29 -10.54 0.46
N PHE A 100 -1.76 -11.78 0.63
CA PHE A 100 -2.56 -12.49 -0.38
C PHE A 100 -3.91 -11.80 -0.62
N CYS A 101 -4.65 -11.45 0.43
CA CYS A 101 -5.91 -10.72 0.31
C CYS A 101 -5.72 -9.37 -0.40
N ILE A 102 -4.67 -8.62 -0.03
CA ILE A 102 -4.35 -7.37 -0.71
C ILE A 102 -4.08 -7.62 -2.20
N MET A 103 -3.24 -8.60 -2.55
CA MET A 103 -2.94 -8.91 -3.95
C MET A 103 -4.20 -9.24 -4.77
N CYS A 104 -5.22 -9.89 -4.19
CA CYS A 104 -6.44 -10.27 -4.90
C CYS A 104 -7.18 -9.07 -5.49
N PHE A 105 -7.26 -7.94 -4.79
CA PHE A 105 -7.87 -6.73 -5.34
C PHE A 105 -6.84 -5.77 -5.97
N TYR A 106 -5.66 -5.68 -5.41
CA TYR A 106 -4.62 -4.74 -5.85
C TYR A 106 -4.15 -5.02 -7.28
N PHE A 107 -4.06 -6.29 -7.67
CA PHE A 107 -3.66 -6.67 -9.03
C PHE A 107 -4.77 -6.36 -10.05
N VAL A 108 -6.04 -6.43 -9.66
CA VAL A 108 -7.15 -5.98 -10.50
C VAL A 108 -7.09 -4.46 -10.69
N LEU A 109 -6.93 -3.70 -9.60
CA LEU A 109 -6.74 -2.23 -9.69
C LEU A 109 -5.52 -1.86 -10.52
N GLY A 110 -4.40 -2.58 -10.35
CA GLY A 110 -3.21 -2.41 -11.18
C GLY A 110 -3.46 -2.69 -12.67
N GLY A 111 -4.29 -3.67 -12.98
CA GLY A 111 -4.78 -3.94 -14.35
C GLY A 111 -5.57 -2.76 -14.92
N ILE A 112 -6.47 -2.16 -14.12
CA ILE A 112 -7.21 -0.95 -14.53
C ILE A 112 -6.23 0.19 -14.82
N VAL A 113 -5.27 0.46 -13.92
CA VAL A 113 -4.23 1.48 -14.13
C VAL A 113 -3.45 1.23 -15.43
N LEU A 114 -3.06 -0.03 -15.69
CA LEU A 114 -2.37 -0.40 -16.92
C LEU A 114 -3.23 -0.12 -18.16
N ARG A 115 -4.53 -0.42 -18.10
CA ARG A 115 -5.48 -0.11 -19.18
C ARG A 115 -5.52 1.37 -19.49
N TYR A 116 -5.58 2.20 -18.45
CA TYR A 116 -5.58 3.66 -18.61
C TYR A 116 -4.25 4.18 -19.14
N ALA A 117 -3.12 3.69 -18.65
CA ALA A 117 -1.79 4.07 -19.16
C ALA A 117 -1.65 3.76 -20.65
N VAL A 118 -2.06 2.55 -21.08
CA VAL A 118 -2.05 2.14 -22.50
C VAL A 118 -3.00 3.01 -23.31
N GLY A 119 -4.20 3.29 -22.82
CA GLY A 119 -5.17 4.10 -23.51
C GLY A 119 -4.70 5.52 -23.76
N TYR A 120 -4.21 6.21 -22.73
CA TYR A 120 -3.65 7.57 -22.89
C TYR A 120 -2.39 7.60 -23.75
N PHE A 121 -1.55 6.55 -23.68
CA PHE A 121 -0.40 6.42 -24.60
C PHE A 121 -0.86 6.38 -26.06
N LEU A 122 -1.84 5.56 -26.39
CA LEU A 122 -2.37 5.44 -27.74
C LEU A 122 -3.07 6.75 -28.19
N ALA A 123 -3.70 7.45 -27.26
CA ALA A 123 -4.35 8.73 -27.55
C ALA A 123 -3.39 9.83 -28.00
N ILE A 124 -2.13 9.80 -27.58
CA ILE A 124 -1.11 10.74 -28.05
C ILE A 124 -0.92 10.64 -29.57
N PHE A 125 -1.08 9.43 -30.13
CA PHE A 125 -0.86 9.15 -31.55
C PHE A 125 -2.14 9.02 -32.35
N GLY A 126 -3.26 8.65 -31.74
CA GLY A 126 -4.51 8.33 -32.41
C GLY A 126 -5.68 9.29 -32.15
N GLY A 127 -5.47 10.32 -31.33
CA GLY A 127 -6.52 11.28 -30.95
C GLY A 127 -7.30 10.89 -29.69
N SER A 128 -8.27 11.74 -29.30
CA SER A 128 -9.02 11.64 -28.04
C SER A 128 -9.86 10.36 -27.89
N GLU A 129 -10.21 9.71 -28.99
CA GLU A 129 -11.02 8.47 -29.00
C GLU A 129 -10.35 7.33 -28.26
N PHE A 130 -9.02 7.23 -28.32
CA PHE A 130 -8.26 6.18 -27.63
C PHE A 130 -8.03 6.46 -26.15
N ALA A 131 -8.06 7.73 -25.71
CA ALA A 131 -7.89 8.12 -24.32
C ALA A 131 -9.20 8.18 -23.54
N TRP A 132 -10.33 8.09 -24.24
CA TRP A 132 -11.66 8.29 -23.67
C TRP A 132 -11.83 9.68 -23.01
N SER A 133 -11.00 10.62 -23.40
CA SER A 133 -11.12 12.01 -22.97
C SER A 133 -12.50 12.55 -23.39
N GLY A 134 -13.20 13.19 -22.45
CA GLY A 134 -14.58 13.64 -22.64
C GLY A 134 -15.66 12.61 -22.25
N GLN A 135 -15.31 11.36 -21.98
CA GLN A 135 -16.26 10.36 -21.45
C GLN A 135 -16.34 10.40 -19.92
N GLY A 136 -15.32 10.96 -19.24
CA GLY A 136 -15.29 11.13 -17.80
C GLY A 136 -15.66 9.87 -17.02
N THR A 137 -16.65 10.00 -16.15
CA THR A 137 -17.16 8.89 -15.33
C THR A 137 -17.79 7.75 -16.16
N GLY A 138 -18.29 8.04 -17.34
CA GLY A 138 -18.94 7.04 -18.21
C GLY A 138 -17.99 5.93 -18.65
N PHE A 139 -16.73 6.24 -18.96
CA PHE A 139 -15.77 5.21 -19.35
C PHE A 139 -15.44 4.27 -18.20
N PHE A 140 -15.24 4.78 -16.98
CA PHE A 140 -14.95 3.93 -15.83
C PHE A 140 -16.08 2.92 -15.60
N GLY A 141 -17.33 3.39 -15.55
CA GLY A 141 -18.50 2.50 -15.42
C GLY A 141 -18.60 1.46 -16.53
N TYR A 142 -18.39 1.87 -17.78
CA TYR A 142 -18.36 0.94 -18.93
C TYR A 142 -17.27 -0.12 -18.77
N PHE A 143 -16.06 0.28 -18.42
CA PHE A 143 -14.92 -0.64 -18.25
C PHE A 143 -15.14 -1.66 -17.13
N LEU A 144 -15.79 -1.26 -16.03
CA LEU A 144 -16.14 -2.18 -14.93
C LEU A 144 -17.11 -3.29 -15.38
N THR A 145 -17.90 -3.05 -16.42
CA THR A 145 -18.83 -4.05 -17.00
C THR A 145 -18.21 -4.84 -18.15
N ASP A 146 -17.05 -4.40 -18.71
CA ASP A 146 -16.33 -5.14 -19.75
C ASP A 146 -15.39 -6.18 -19.10
N THR A 147 -15.99 -7.30 -18.73
CA THR A 147 -15.29 -8.43 -18.07
C THR A 147 -14.07 -8.91 -18.87
N ASN A 148 -14.14 -8.94 -20.21
CA ASN A 148 -13.03 -9.42 -21.03
C ASN A 148 -11.81 -8.51 -20.95
N SER A 149 -11.99 -7.21 -21.09
CA SER A 149 -10.93 -6.22 -20.93
C SER A 149 -10.39 -6.22 -19.50
N MET A 150 -11.26 -6.33 -18.49
CA MET A 150 -10.87 -6.38 -17.08
C MET A 150 -9.94 -7.57 -16.82
N ILE A 151 -10.34 -8.78 -17.22
CA ILE A 151 -9.52 -10.00 -17.04
C ILE A 151 -8.22 -9.91 -17.86
N LEU A 152 -8.26 -9.41 -19.10
CA LEU A 152 -7.06 -9.24 -19.93
C LEU A 152 -6.01 -8.37 -19.22
N PHE A 153 -6.38 -7.19 -18.76
CA PHE A 153 -5.45 -6.27 -18.12
C PHE A 153 -5.03 -6.75 -16.74
N PHE A 154 -5.89 -7.45 -16.01
CA PHE A 154 -5.53 -8.14 -14.77
C PHE A 154 -4.43 -9.19 -15.02
N VAL A 155 -4.57 -10.04 -16.04
CA VAL A 155 -3.55 -11.04 -16.43
C VAL A 155 -2.25 -10.35 -16.86
N LEU A 156 -2.31 -9.32 -17.68
CA LEU A 156 -1.11 -8.57 -18.11
C LEU A 156 -0.37 -7.97 -16.90
N TYR A 157 -1.10 -7.42 -15.93
CA TYR A 157 -0.49 -6.89 -14.72
C TYR A 157 0.14 -7.99 -13.84
N ILE A 158 -0.49 -9.15 -13.72
CA ILE A 158 0.09 -10.34 -13.08
C ILE A 158 1.40 -10.74 -13.76
N LEU A 159 1.43 -10.79 -15.09
CA LEU A 159 2.64 -11.15 -15.84
C LEU A 159 3.79 -10.18 -15.60
N LEU A 160 3.52 -8.87 -15.53
CA LEU A 160 4.52 -7.86 -15.18
C LEU A 160 5.12 -8.12 -13.78
N ASN A 161 4.29 -8.44 -12.80
CA ASN A 161 4.74 -8.79 -11.45
C ASN A 161 5.60 -10.06 -11.43
N ILE A 162 5.17 -11.12 -12.14
CA ILE A 162 5.94 -12.37 -12.26
C ILE A 162 7.30 -12.09 -12.88
N LEU A 163 7.37 -11.29 -13.94
CA LEU A 163 8.61 -10.93 -14.64
C LEU A 163 9.63 -10.32 -13.67
N VAL A 164 9.21 -9.32 -12.90
CA VAL A 164 10.09 -8.62 -11.97
C VAL A 164 10.52 -9.53 -10.81
N VAL A 165 9.57 -10.17 -10.12
CA VAL A 165 9.87 -10.97 -8.91
C VAL A 165 10.67 -12.23 -9.24
N SER A 166 10.45 -12.84 -10.41
CA SER A 166 11.23 -13.99 -10.85
C SER A 166 12.71 -13.69 -11.07
N GLY A 167 13.05 -12.43 -11.39
CA GLY A 167 14.43 -11.94 -11.50
C GLY A 167 15.18 -11.87 -10.17
N GLY A 168 14.49 -12.09 -9.04
CA GLY A 168 15.07 -12.07 -7.70
C GLY A 168 15.19 -10.68 -7.10
N VAL A 169 15.78 -10.60 -5.90
CA VAL A 169 15.87 -9.34 -5.14
C VAL A 169 16.73 -8.33 -5.89
N GLN A 170 17.98 -8.66 -6.22
CA GLN A 170 18.92 -7.75 -6.86
C GLN A 170 18.63 -7.57 -8.36
N GLY A 171 18.40 -8.67 -9.10
CA GLY A 171 18.23 -8.64 -10.56
C GLY A 171 16.87 -8.17 -11.03
N GLY A 172 15.84 -8.30 -10.21
CA GLY A 172 14.45 -7.93 -10.50
C GLY A 172 13.99 -6.73 -9.70
N ILE A 173 13.72 -6.92 -8.41
CA ILE A 173 13.08 -5.92 -7.54
C ILE A 173 13.93 -4.65 -7.42
N GLU A 174 15.21 -4.80 -7.01
CA GLU A 174 16.13 -3.66 -6.84
C GLU A 174 16.32 -2.89 -8.14
N LYS A 175 16.57 -3.62 -9.25
CA LYS A 175 16.79 -2.99 -10.55
C LYS A 175 15.56 -2.21 -11.03
N PHE A 176 14.37 -2.74 -10.83
CA PHE A 176 13.13 -2.06 -11.18
C PHE A 176 12.91 -0.80 -10.33
N CYS A 177 13.07 -0.91 -9.00
CA CYS A 177 12.85 0.20 -8.08
C CYS A 177 13.89 1.31 -8.20
N ASN A 178 15.15 0.99 -8.52
CA ASN A 178 16.22 1.97 -8.72
C ASN A 178 15.94 2.96 -9.87
N VAL A 179 15.15 2.53 -10.86
CA VAL A 179 14.73 3.41 -11.98
C VAL A 179 13.33 3.96 -11.72
N GLY A 180 12.42 3.10 -11.26
CA GLY A 180 11.00 3.45 -11.08
C GLY A 180 10.78 4.54 -10.04
N MET A 181 11.45 4.48 -8.88
CA MET A 181 11.20 5.45 -7.80
C MET A 181 11.70 6.87 -8.14
N PRO A 182 12.92 7.08 -8.66
CA PRO A 182 13.31 8.39 -9.14
C PRO A 182 12.41 8.92 -10.28
N ALA A 183 12.01 8.06 -11.22
CA ALA A 183 11.09 8.44 -12.29
C ALA A 183 9.73 8.89 -11.74
N LEU A 184 9.16 8.13 -10.80
CA LEU A 184 7.92 8.48 -10.10
C LEU A 184 8.02 9.85 -9.43
N PHE A 185 9.11 10.11 -8.70
CA PHE A 185 9.33 11.39 -8.03
C PHE A 185 9.38 12.56 -9.04
N CYS A 186 10.15 12.42 -10.13
CA CYS A 186 10.24 13.44 -11.17
C CYS A 186 8.89 13.69 -11.86
N LEU A 187 8.13 12.63 -12.18
CA LEU A 187 6.81 12.74 -12.78
C LEU A 187 5.85 13.47 -11.83
N LEU A 188 5.88 13.13 -10.54
CA LEU A 188 5.01 13.76 -9.55
C LEU A 188 5.33 15.26 -9.38
N VAL A 189 6.60 15.63 -9.32
CA VAL A 189 7.03 17.06 -9.31
C VAL A 189 6.52 17.79 -10.55
N PHE A 190 6.66 17.19 -11.72
CA PHE A 190 6.19 17.79 -12.98
C PHE A 190 4.66 18.03 -12.94
N ILE A 191 3.88 17.05 -12.50
CA ILE A 191 2.42 17.16 -12.42
C ILE A 191 2.01 18.24 -11.40
N ILE A 192 2.66 18.30 -10.23
CA ILE A 192 2.40 19.33 -9.22
C ILE A 192 2.64 20.73 -9.78
N LEU A 193 3.77 20.94 -10.44
CA LEU A 193 4.11 22.25 -11.02
C LEU A 193 3.08 22.65 -12.11
N TYR A 194 2.65 21.71 -12.92
CA TYR A 194 1.63 21.96 -13.93
C TYR A 194 0.28 22.35 -13.32
N ILE A 195 -0.18 21.57 -12.32
CA ILE A 195 -1.48 21.79 -11.65
C ILE A 195 -1.44 23.08 -10.82
N ALA A 196 -0.32 23.43 -10.19
CA ALA A 196 -0.19 24.65 -9.42
C ALA A 196 -0.41 25.93 -10.24
N CYS A 197 -0.18 25.87 -11.55
CA CYS A 197 -0.42 26.97 -12.49
C CYS A 197 -1.91 27.07 -12.94
N GLN A 198 -2.79 26.13 -12.56
CA GLN A 198 -4.18 26.16 -13.00
C GLN A 198 -5.02 27.14 -12.14
N PRO A 199 -5.94 27.90 -12.77
CA PRO A 199 -6.88 28.74 -12.04
C PRO A 199 -7.71 27.90 -11.05
N GLY A 200 -7.87 28.36 -9.80
CA GLY A 200 -8.63 27.65 -8.76
C GLY A 200 -7.82 26.62 -7.94
N ALA A 201 -6.58 26.30 -8.32
CA ALA A 201 -5.74 25.35 -7.59
C ALA A 201 -5.45 25.79 -6.14
N ALA A 202 -5.44 27.09 -5.85
CA ALA A 202 -5.16 27.64 -4.53
C ALA A 202 -6.14 27.14 -3.45
N GLU A 203 -7.39 26.90 -3.78
CA GLU A 203 -8.40 26.41 -2.83
C GLU A 203 -8.09 24.96 -2.39
N GLY A 204 -7.60 24.11 -3.29
CA GLY A 204 -7.16 22.77 -2.94
C GLY A 204 -5.96 22.76 -2.00
N TYR A 205 -4.99 23.66 -2.20
CA TYR A 205 -3.89 23.84 -1.25
C TYR A 205 -4.39 24.35 0.10
N LYS A 206 -5.33 25.31 0.11
CA LYS A 206 -5.94 25.80 1.35
C LYS A 206 -6.65 24.68 2.13
N PHE A 207 -7.44 23.85 1.45
CA PHE A 207 -8.09 22.70 2.06
C PHE A 207 -7.07 21.71 2.66
N MET A 208 -5.95 21.49 1.98
CA MET A 208 -4.91 20.55 2.41
C MET A 208 -4.10 21.05 3.61
N PHE A 209 -3.86 22.36 3.73
CA PHE A 209 -2.92 22.94 4.72
C PHE A 209 -3.54 23.85 5.76
N SER A 210 -4.82 24.21 5.64
CA SER A 210 -5.52 25.04 6.64
C SER A 210 -6.40 24.17 7.52
N PRO A 211 -6.01 23.88 8.78
CA PRO A 211 -6.77 22.99 9.63
C PRO A 211 -8.08 23.63 10.10
N ASP A 212 -9.18 22.93 9.91
CA ASP A 212 -10.49 23.26 10.45
C ASP A 212 -10.91 22.20 11.48
N PHE A 213 -10.74 22.50 12.75
CA PHE A 213 -11.08 21.59 13.85
C PHE A 213 -12.58 21.46 14.10
N SER A 214 -13.44 22.27 13.45
CA SER A 214 -14.90 22.12 13.51
C SER A 214 -15.36 20.75 13.00
N VAL A 215 -14.55 20.11 12.16
CA VAL A 215 -14.73 18.74 11.66
C VAL A 215 -14.96 17.72 12.78
N PHE A 216 -14.36 17.93 13.96
CA PHE A 216 -14.56 17.02 15.11
C PHE A 216 -15.95 17.12 15.73
N SER A 217 -16.66 18.21 15.50
CA SER A 217 -18.05 18.40 15.94
C SER A 217 -19.08 17.94 14.90
N ASN A 218 -18.62 17.56 13.70
CA ASN A 218 -19.48 17.06 12.64
C ASN A 218 -19.88 15.59 12.96
N PRO A 219 -21.20 15.27 13.05
CA PRO A 219 -21.68 13.92 13.34
C PRO A 219 -21.22 12.88 12.32
N ASP A 220 -21.02 13.29 11.06
CA ASP A 220 -20.65 12.40 9.96
C ASP A 220 -19.15 12.15 9.85
N ILE A 221 -18.30 12.98 10.49
CA ILE A 221 -16.85 12.87 10.44
C ILE A 221 -16.28 12.52 11.81
N GLY A 222 -16.30 13.43 12.76
CA GLY A 222 -15.88 13.21 14.14
C GLY A 222 -14.41 12.80 14.33
N PHE A 223 -13.88 12.95 15.55
CA PHE A 223 -12.48 12.63 15.86
C PHE A 223 -12.15 11.14 15.63
N GLY A 224 -13.02 10.24 16.05
CA GLY A 224 -12.76 8.78 15.97
C GLY A 224 -12.64 8.30 14.53
N ARG A 225 -13.51 8.79 13.63
CA ARG A 225 -13.46 8.44 12.19
C ARG A 225 -12.22 9.02 11.52
N VAL A 226 -11.85 10.27 11.83
CA VAL A 226 -10.60 10.86 11.27
C VAL A 226 -9.38 10.09 11.74
N LEU A 227 -9.31 9.73 13.03
CA LEU A 227 -8.21 8.96 13.59
C LEU A 227 -8.12 7.56 12.95
N LYS A 228 -9.25 6.87 12.81
CA LYS A 228 -9.33 5.57 12.14
C LYS A 228 -8.88 5.65 10.67
N SER A 229 -9.37 6.65 9.94
CA SER A 229 -9.00 6.89 8.54
C SER A 229 -7.50 7.17 8.38
N ALA A 230 -6.93 8.01 9.26
CA ALA A 230 -5.51 8.32 9.26
C ALA A 230 -4.64 7.11 9.63
N ALA A 231 -5.09 6.29 10.58
CA ALA A 231 -4.40 5.07 10.98
C ALA A 231 -4.42 4.01 9.87
N GLY A 232 -5.57 3.73 9.28
CA GLY A 232 -5.68 2.81 8.14
C GLY A 232 -4.81 3.27 6.97
N GLN A 233 -4.81 4.57 6.67
CA GLN A 233 -3.92 5.12 5.64
C GLN A 233 -2.45 4.89 5.96
N MET A 234 -2.02 5.12 7.20
CA MET A 234 -0.63 4.90 7.62
C MET A 234 -0.21 3.43 7.46
N PHE A 235 -1.05 2.48 7.89
CA PHE A 235 -0.75 1.05 7.76
C PHE A 235 -0.63 0.61 6.31
N PHE A 236 -1.60 0.99 5.50
CA PHE A 236 -1.65 0.64 4.09
C PHE A 236 -0.47 1.25 3.34
N SER A 237 -0.22 2.56 3.53
CA SER A 237 0.86 3.29 2.89
C SER A 237 2.24 2.71 3.23
N LEU A 238 2.55 2.52 4.52
CA LEU A 238 3.86 2.03 4.96
C LEU A 238 4.07 0.52 4.77
N SER A 239 3.05 -0.23 4.33
CA SER A 239 3.09 -1.69 4.16
C SER A 239 3.60 -2.43 5.41
N ILE A 240 3.22 -1.95 6.62
CA ILE A 240 3.62 -2.50 7.90
C ILE A 240 2.53 -3.38 8.53
N GLY A 241 2.92 -4.29 9.43
CA GLY A 241 1.99 -5.22 10.09
C GLY A 241 1.80 -6.55 9.36
N LEU A 242 2.15 -6.63 8.08
CA LEU A 242 2.03 -7.85 7.26
C LEU A 242 3.36 -8.62 7.08
N GLY A 243 4.51 -8.00 7.44
CA GLY A 243 5.82 -8.63 7.39
C GLY A 243 6.58 -8.47 6.07
N VAL A 244 6.16 -7.57 5.18
CA VAL A 244 6.94 -7.21 3.98
C VAL A 244 8.26 -6.60 4.37
N MET A 245 8.24 -5.61 5.28
CA MET A 245 9.47 -4.95 5.73
C MET A 245 10.36 -5.90 6.55
N MET A 246 9.79 -6.88 7.24
CA MET A 246 10.54 -7.97 7.87
C MET A 246 11.25 -8.83 6.82
N THR A 247 10.57 -9.17 5.73
CA THR A 247 11.15 -9.93 4.61
C THR A 247 12.27 -9.13 3.92
N TYR A 248 12.05 -7.85 3.64
CA TYR A 248 13.06 -6.96 3.03
C TYR A 248 14.25 -6.73 3.97
N GLY A 249 13.99 -6.54 5.26
CA GLY A 249 15.02 -6.44 6.30
C GLY A 249 15.91 -7.70 6.39
N SER A 250 15.34 -8.87 6.08
CA SER A 250 16.10 -10.13 6.12
C SER A 250 17.20 -10.25 5.06
N TYR A 251 17.14 -9.43 4.02
CA TYR A 251 18.14 -9.33 2.96
C TYR A 251 19.22 -8.28 3.25
N LEU A 252 19.07 -7.48 4.34
CA LEU A 252 20.02 -6.43 4.70
C LEU A 252 21.30 -6.94 5.34
N GLY A 253 22.41 -6.31 4.98
CA GLY A 253 23.69 -6.50 5.62
C GLY A 253 23.72 -5.95 7.08
N LYS A 254 24.61 -6.46 7.90
CA LYS A 254 24.76 -6.03 9.30
C LYS A 254 25.36 -4.61 9.43
N GLN A 255 26.08 -4.14 8.43
CA GLN A 255 26.69 -2.81 8.38
C GLN A 255 25.68 -1.69 8.13
N GLU A 256 24.47 -2.02 7.64
CA GLU A 256 23.47 -1.03 7.29
C GLU A 256 22.80 -0.39 8.51
N HIS A 257 22.56 0.90 8.44
CA HIS A 257 21.95 1.70 9.50
C HIS A 257 20.42 1.55 9.55
N LEU A 258 19.90 0.56 10.30
CA LEU A 258 18.47 0.28 10.35
C LEU A 258 17.61 1.48 10.75
N GLN A 259 18.01 2.18 11.81
CA GLN A 259 17.23 3.33 12.30
C GLN A 259 17.13 4.44 11.25
N ARG A 260 18.25 4.76 10.57
CA ARG A 260 18.28 5.74 9.49
C ARG A 260 17.43 5.26 8.30
N ASN A 261 17.53 4.00 7.93
CA ASN A 261 16.76 3.43 6.83
C ASN A 261 15.26 3.46 7.13
N ALA A 262 14.81 3.10 8.33
CA ALA A 262 13.40 3.20 8.71
C ALA A 262 12.87 4.64 8.62
N LEU A 263 13.64 5.63 9.11
CA LEU A 263 13.27 7.03 9.03
C LEU A 263 13.22 7.53 7.58
N ILE A 264 14.16 7.13 6.72
CA ILE A 264 14.15 7.51 5.30
C ILE A 264 12.94 6.91 4.59
N VAL A 265 12.62 5.64 4.83
CA VAL A 265 11.48 4.98 4.18
C VAL A 265 10.17 5.63 4.61
N CYS A 266 9.92 5.81 5.91
CA CYS A 266 8.70 6.46 6.40
C CYS A 266 8.61 7.93 5.95
N GLY A 267 9.73 8.66 5.98
CA GLY A 267 9.78 10.06 5.54
C GLY A 267 9.53 10.22 4.04
N ALA A 268 10.13 9.36 3.21
CA ALA A 268 9.93 9.38 1.77
C ALA A 268 8.50 8.98 1.38
N ASP A 269 7.92 7.95 2.02
CA ASP A 269 6.53 7.57 1.83
C ASP A 269 5.57 8.72 2.15
N THR A 270 5.75 9.35 3.33
CA THR A 270 4.97 10.51 3.76
C THR A 270 5.12 11.69 2.79
N LEU A 271 6.34 11.98 2.34
CA LEU A 271 6.60 13.05 1.38
C LEU A 271 5.85 12.79 0.06
N ILE A 272 5.90 11.56 -0.47
CA ILE A 272 5.20 11.21 -1.71
C ILE A 272 3.70 11.23 -1.53
N ALA A 273 3.15 10.81 -0.39
CA ALA A 273 1.73 10.95 -0.08
C ALA A 273 1.29 12.42 -0.06
N LEU A 274 2.07 13.30 0.58
CA LEU A 274 1.86 14.75 0.56
C LEU A 274 1.91 15.33 -0.85
N MET A 275 2.90 14.93 -1.63
CA MET A 275 3.05 15.36 -3.04
C MET A 275 1.87 14.90 -3.88
N ALA A 276 1.38 13.68 -3.69
CA ALA A 276 0.18 13.19 -4.36
C ALA A 276 -1.05 14.02 -3.98
N GLY A 277 -1.21 14.36 -2.69
CA GLY A 277 -2.22 15.30 -2.24
C GLY A 277 -2.12 16.66 -2.95
N MET A 278 -0.89 17.21 -3.06
CA MET A 278 -0.62 18.46 -3.76
C MET A 278 -0.86 18.39 -5.28
N ALA A 279 -0.86 17.21 -5.87
CA ALA A 279 -1.25 17.02 -7.26
C ALA A 279 -2.78 16.91 -7.41
N VAL A 280 -3.43 16.09 -6.56
CA VAL A 280 -4.84 15.70 -6.73
C VAL A 280 -5.80 16.75 -6.15
N MET A 281 -5.59 17.25 -4.91
CA MET A 281 -6.52 18.20 -4.29
C MET A 281 -6.65 19.52 -5.08
N PRO A 282 -5.55 20.18 -5.49
CA PRO A 282 -5.65 21.37 -6.32
C PRO A 282 -6.22 21.11 -7.73
N ALA A 283 -5.99 19.91 -8.29
CA ALA A 283 -6.61 19.53 -9.56
C ALA A 283 -8.13 19.43 -9.42
N CYS A 284 -8.62 18.78 -8.36
CA CYS A 284 -10.06 18.71 -8.09
C CYS A 284 -10.68 20.11 -7.93
N SER A 285 -10.05 21.00 -7.15
CA SER A 285 -10.52 22.39 -6.99
C SER A 285 -10.55 23.17 -8.30
N ALA A 286 -9.46 23.07 -9.09
CA ALA A 286 -9.34 23.82 -10.35
C ALA A 286 -10.41 23.44 -11.38
N PHE A 287 -10.85 22.17 -11.36
CA PHE A 287 -11.78 21.62 -12.32
C PHE A 287 -13.17 21.29 -11.75
N GLY A 288 -13.46 21.72 -10.49
CA GLY A 288 -14.79 21.58 -9.88
C GLY A 288 -15.20 20.14 -9.58
N VAL A 289 -14.24 19.28 -9.23
CA VAL A 289 -14.45 17.85 -8.94
C VAL A 289 -14.46 17.60 -7.44
N GLU A 290 -15.37 16.76 -6.96
CA GLU A 290 -15.46 16.41 -5.54
C GLU A 290 -14.24 15.59 -5.05
N TYR A 291 -13.75 15.91 -3.83
CA TYR A 291 -12.59 15.25 -3.23
C TYR A 291 -12.84 13.80 -2.78
N GLY A 292 -14.09 13.42 -2.56
CA GLY A 292 -14.48 12.21 -1.83
C GLY A 292 -15.00 11.05 -2.68
N ALA A 293 -14.67 10.96 -3.98
CA ALA A 293 -15.30 10.02 -4.92
C ALA A 293 -14.80 8.56 -4.86
N GLY A 294 -14.11 8.12 -3.81
CA GLY A 294 -13.59 6.74 -3.70
C GLY A 294 -12.59 6.38 -4.79
N PRO A 295 -12.56 5.11 -5.28
CA PRO A 295 -11.78 4.72 -6.46
C PRO A 295 -12.11 5.54 -7.70
N GLY A 296 -13.33 6.07 -7.79
CA GLY A 296 -13.74 6.99 -8.83
C GLY A 296 -12.88 8.25 -8.91
N LEU A 297 -12.26 8.69 -7.81
CA LEU A 297 -11.36 9.85 -7.82
C LEU A 297 -10.20 9.64 -8.81
N LEU A 298 -9.57 8.45 -8.79
CA LEU A 298 -8.46 8.15 -9.69
C LEU A 298 -8.94 7.88 -11.12
N PHE A 299 -10.01 7.13 -11.28
CA PHE A 299 -10.40 6.58 -12.58
C PHE A 299 -11.49 7.37 -13.32
N ALA A 300 -12.28 8.17 -12.61
CA ALA A 300 -13.33 8.98 -13.19
C ALA A 300 -13.02 10.48 -13.09
N SER A 301 -12.76 10.96 -11.86
CA SER A 301 -12.53 12.39 -11.62
C SER A 301 -11.30 12.93 -12.33
N MET A 302 -10.17 12.21 -12.28
CA MET A 302 -8.95 12.62 -12.96
C MET A 302 -9.08 12.57 -14.49
N GLN A 303 -9.92 11.70 -15.04
CA GLN A 303 -10.24 11.76 -16.47
C GLN A 303 -10.96 13.05 -16.87
N THR A 304 -11.92 13.48 -16.04
CA THR A 304 -12.62 14.75 -16.25
C THR A 304 -11.62 15.91 -16.23
N VAL A 305 -10.65 15.89 -15.30
CA VAL A 305 -9.56 16.87 -15.24
C VAL A 305 -8.77 16.89 -16.55
N PHE A 306 -8.32 15.74 -17.03
CA PHE A 306 -7.53 15.66 -18.26
C PHE A 306 -8.34 16.04 -19.52
N ALA A 307 -9.63 15.71 -19.57
CA ALA A 307 -10.50 16.13 -20.65
C ALA A 307 -10.63 17.66 -20.79
N HIS A 308 -10.69 18.38 -19.66
CA HIS A 308 -10.72 19.86 -19.67
C HIS A 308 -9.39 20.51 -20.13
N MET A 309 -8.28 19.76 -20.09
CA MET A 309 -6.97 20.23 -20.58
C MET A 309 -6.81 20.13 -22.12
N GLY A 310 -7.80 19.60 -22.83
CA GLY A 310 -7.76 19.41 -24.28
C GLY A 310 -6.66 18.43 -24.71
N SER A 311 -5.96 18.72 -25.83
CA SER A 311 -4.92 17.84 -26.38
C SER A 311 -3.72 17.62 -25.44
N VAL A 312 -3.40 18.58 -24.59
CA VAL A 312 -2.35 18.43 -23.58
C VAL A 312 -2.76 17.43 -22.50
N GLY A 313 -4.05 17.30 -22.23
CA GLY A 313 -4.61 16.35 -21.27
C GLY A 313 -4.27 14.89 -21.58
N ASN A 314 -4.18 14.50 -22.85
CA ASN A 314 -3.76 13.14 -23.22
C ASN A 314 -2.31 12.84 -22.77
N PHE A 315 -1.41 13.79 -22.96
CA PHE A 315 -0.02 13.66 -22.54
C PHE A 315 0.12 13.67 -21.02
N ILE A 316 -0.54 14.61 -20.33
CA ILE A 316 -0.54 14.67 -18.86
C ILE A 316 -1.20 13.43 -18.26
N GLY A 317 -2.29 12.97 -18.82
CA GLY A 317 -2.97 11.73 -18.41
C GLY A 317 -2.08 10.50 -18.56
N PHE A 318 -1.34 10.39 -19.66
CA PHE A 318 -0.36 9.33 -19.84
C PHE A 318 0.73 9.37 -18.76
N LEU A 319 1.34 10.53 -18.51
CA LEU A 319 2.37 10.68 -17.47
C LEU A 319 1.81 10.36 -16.08
N PHE A 320 0.58 10.78 -15.79
CA PHE A 320 -0.08 10.48 -14.53
C PHE A 320 -0.33 8.97 -14.35
N TYR A 321 -0.93 8.29 -15.34
CA TYR A 321 -1.17 6.86 -15.22
C TYR A 321 0.11 6.01 -15.31
N LEU A 322 1.15 6.50 -15.98
CA LEU A 322 2.49 5.88 -15.93
C LEU A 322 3.08 5.98 -14.52
N LEU A 323 2.98 7.13 -13.87
CA LEU A 323 3.38 7.34 -12.48
C LEU A 323 2.62 6.37 -11.55
N VAL A 324 1.29 6.32 -11.69
CA VAL A 324 0.44 5.43 -10.89
C VAL A 324 0.77 3.95 -11.13
N LEU A 325 1.09 3.57 -12.37
CA LEU A 325 1.50 2.21 -12.73
C LEU A 325 2.83 1.82 -12.08
N ILE A 326 3.82 2.72 -12.08
CA ILE A 326 5.11 2.49 -11.40
C ILE A 326 4.87 2.31 -9.89
N ALA A 327 4.09 3.19 -9.27
CA ALA A 327 3.74 3.09 -7.85
C ALA A 327 3.00 1.78 -7.53
N ALA A 328 2.04 1.39 -8.36
CA ALA A 328 1.30 0.15 -8.19
C ALA A 328 2.22 -1.08 -8.31
N LEU A 329 3.11 -1.11 -9.32
CA LEU A 329 4.03 -2.22 -9.53
C LEU A 329 5.05 -2.35 -8.39
N THR A 330 5.65 -1.27 -7.91
CA THR A 330 6.65 -1.34 -6.82
C THR A 330 6.07 -1.91 -5.53
N SER A 331 4.81 -1.59 -5.20
CA SER A 331 4.12 -2.15 -4.03
C SER A 331 3.69 -3.60 -4.27
N SER A 332 3.12 -3.93 -5.43
CA SER A 332 2.60 -5.28 -5.70
C SER A 332 3.71 -6.34 -5.79
N ILE A 333 4.89 -5.99 -6.33
CA ILE A 333 6.05 -6.90 -6.36
C ILE A 333 6.56 -7.24 -4.95
N SER A 334 6.44 -6.33 -3.99
CA SER A 334 6.87 -6.56 -2.61
C SER A 334 5.95 -7.55 -1.88
N MET A 335 4.65 -7.49 -2.13
CA MET A 335 3.67 -8.44 -1.58
C MET A 335 3.84 -9.83 -2.21
N LEU A 336 4.08 -9.89 -3.52
CA LEU A 336 4.37 -11.16 -4.21
C LEU A 336 5.70 -11.76 -3.72
N GLU A 337 6.69 -10.91 -3.41
CA GLU A 337 7.96 -11.33 -2.81
C GLU A 337 7.77 -11.89 -1.40
N LEU A 338 6.93 -11.31 -0.56
CA LEU A 338 6.61 -11.82 0.78
C LEU A 338 6.22 -13.31 0.74
N CYS A 339 5.31 -13.67 -0.17
CA CYS A 339 4.85 -15.04 -0.36
C CYS A 339 5.92 -15.94 -1.00
N THR A 340 6.61 -15.42 -2.01
CA THR A 340 7.67 -16.14 -2.74
C THR A 340 8.86 -16.45 -1.81
N ALA A 341 9.31 -15.49 -1.01
CA ALA A 341 10.42 -15.65 -0.09
C ALA A 341 10.17 -16.76 0.95
N TYR A 342 8.93 -16.89 1.45
CA TYR A 342 8.58 -17.99 2.34
C TYR A 342 8.72 -19.36 1.67
N ALA A 343 8.26 -19.49 0.41
CA ALA A 343 8.39 -20.73 -0.33
C ALA A 343 9.86 -21.07 -0.64
N VAL A 344 10.68 -20.06 -0.94
CA VAL A 344 12.13 -20.19 -1.14
C VAL A 344 12.80 -20.65 0.15
N ASP A 345 12.54 -20.01 1.29
CA ASP A 345 13.10 -20.38 2.60
C ASP A 345 12.75 -21.83 2.95
N LYS A 346 11.49 -22.25 2.72
CA LYS A 346 11.05 -23.63 2.98
C LYS A 346 11.79 -24.67 2.14
N GLN A 347 12.21 -24.33 0.91
CA GLN A 347 13.05 -25.21 0.11
C GLN A 347 14.49 -25.23 0.61
N LEU A 348 15.06 -24.08 0.95
CA LEU A 348 16.41 -23.99 1.51
C LEU A 348 16.54 -24.75 2.83
N ASP A 349 15.56 -24.65 3.73
CA ASP A 349 15.51 -25.40 4.98
C ASP A 349 15.48 -26.92 4.77
N LYS A 350 15.05 -27.40 3.58
CA LYS A 350 15.08 -28.81 3.17
C LYS A 350 16.36 -29.18 2.38
N GLY A 351 17.32 -28.26 2.24
CA GLY A 351 18.54 -28.47 1.45
C GLY A 351 18.30 -28.50 -0.07
N LEU A 352 17.14 -28.07 -0.56
CA LEU A 352 16.79 -28.07 -1.99
C LEU A 352 17.18 -26.75 -2.65
N THR A 353 17.52 -26.80 -3.93
CA THR A 353 17.72 -25.61 -4.76
C THR A 353 16.39 -24.89 -4.97
N PRO A 354 16.25 -23.59 -4.60
CA PRO A 354 14.98 -22.89 -4.71
C PRO A 354 14.59 -22.65 -6.18
N LYS A 355 13.37 -23.04 -6.54
CA LYS A 355 12.77 -22.80 -7.86
C LYS A 355 11.92 -21.53 -7.80
N ARG A 356 12.57 -20.35 -7.62
CA ARG A 356 11.93 -19.07 -7.36
C ARG A 356 10.84 -18.75 -8.39
N ALA A 357 11.12 -18.76 -9.69
CA ALA A 357 10.15 -18.45 -10.74
C ALA A 357 8.89 -19.34 -10.65
N LYS A 358 9.07 -20.65 -10.34
CA LYS A 358 7.93 -21.57 -10.15
C LYS A 358 7.07 -21.15 -8.96
N HIS A 359 7.67 -20.75 -7.83
CA HIS A 359 6.92 -20.31 -6.65
C HIS A 359 6.21 -18.99 -6.90
N THR A 360 6.88 -18.03 -7.54
CA THR A 360 6.26 -16.78 -7.96
C THR A 360 5.04 -17.01 -8.84
N ALA A 361 5.18 -17.84 -9.87
CA ALA A 361 4.07 -18.18 -10.77
C ALA A 361 2.93 -18.93 -10.04
N SER A 362 3.25 -19.84 -9.11
CA SER A 362 2.24 -20.56 -8.33
C SER A 362 1.42 -19.62 -7.42
N VAL A 363 2.09 -18.68 -6.73
CA VAL A 363 1.40 -17.68 -5.92
C VAL A 363 0.53 -16.78 -6.79
N ALA A 364 1.08 -16.30 -7.91
CA ALA A 364 0.35 -15.46 -8.87
C ALA A 364 -0.87 -16.16 -9.47
N ALA A 365 -0.78 -17.47 -9.75
CA ALA A 365 -1.93 -18.25 -10.20
C ALA A 365 -3.03 -18.36 -9.13
N LEU A 366 -2.67 -18.51 -7.84
CA LEU A 366 -3.64 -18.49 -6.75
C LEU A 366 -4.30 -17.11 -6.62
N VAL A 367 -3.50 -16.04 -6.76
CA VAL A 367 -4.01 -14.65 -6.76
C VAL A 367 -4.94 -14.42 -7.96
N PHE A 368 -4.62 -14.96 -9.13
CA PHE A 368 -5.50 -14.89 -10.30
C PHE A 368 -6.86 -15.53 -10.00
N VAL A 369 -6.87 -16.74 -9.46
CA VAL A 369 -8.15 -17.44 -9.14
C VAL A 369 -8.96 -16.67 -8.11
N ALA A 370 -8.37 -16.26 -7.00
CA ALA A 370 -9.09 -15.55 -5.94
C ALA A 370 -9.44 -14.10 -6.34
N GLY A 371 -8.54 -13.40 -7.03
CA GLY A 371 -8.76 -12.04 -7.52
C GLY A 371 -9.74 -11.96 -8.70
N SER A 372 -9.99 -13.08 -9.41
CA SER A 372 -11.02 -13.15 -10.43
C SER A 372 -12.41 -12.82 -9.88
N LEU A 373 -12.67 -13.07 -8.60
CA LEU A 373 -13.92 -12.67 -7.96
C LEU A 373 -14.09 -11.14 -7.99
N VAL A 374 -13.02 -10.39 -7.71
CA VAL A 374 -12.99 -8.91 -7.76
C VAL A 374 -13.15 -8.39 -9.19
N ALA A 375 -12.52 -9.07 -10.16
CA ALA A 375 -12.61 -8.68 -11.57
C ALA A 375 -13.99 -8.98 -12.16
N LEU A 376 -14.62 -10.08 -11.75
CA LEU A 376 -15.91 -10.53 -12.27
C LEU A 376 -17.10 -9.79 -11.66
N ASP A 377 -16.99 -9.29 -10.41
CA ASP A 377 -18.02 -8.46 -9.80
C ASP A 377 -17.96 -6.98 -10.26
N GLY A 378 -16.90 -6.64 -11.04
CA GLY A 378 -16.73 -5.29 -11.56
C GLY A 378 -16.64 -4.23 -10.48
N LEU A 379 -15.95 -4.50 -9.36
CA LEU A 379 -15.88 -3.63 -8.18
C LEU A 379 -17.26 -3.23 -7.64
N GLY A 380 -18.23 -4.14 -7.67
CA GLY A 380 -19.61 -3.92 -7.24
C GLY A 380 -20.54 -3.31 -8.31
N ALA A 381 -20.01 -2.94 -9.49
CA ALA A 381 -20.85 -2.47 -10.61
C ALA A 381 -21.65 -3.60 -11.26
N GLY A 382 -21.21 -4.83 -11.07
CA GLY A 382 -21.76 -5.99 -11.75
C GLY A 382 -23.20 -6.36 -11.37
N VAL A 383 -23.60 -6.12 -10.11
CA VAL A 383 -24.97 -6.43 -9.65
C VAL A 383 -26.02 -5.63 -10.44
N ALA A 384 -25.72 -4.36 -10.74
CA ALA A 384 -26.62 -3.51 -11.52
C ALA A 384 -26.66 -3.84 -13.02
N SER A 385 -25.64 -4.56 -13.55
CA SER A 385 -25.47 -4.85 -14.97
C SER A 385 -25.60 -6.34 -15.33
N GLY A 386 -25.96 -7.22 -14.36
CA GLY A 386 -26.09 -8.67 -14.60
C GLY A 386 -24.76 -9.41 -14.65
N ALA A 387 -23.79 -9.03 -13.81
CA ALA A 387 -22.51 -9.69 -13.73
C ALA A 387 -22.59 -11.16 -13.30
N ALA A 388 -21.57 -11.91 -13.70
CA ALA A 388 -21.48 -13.36 -13.51
C ALA A 388 -21.30 -13.80 -12.04
N VAL A 389 -20.99 -12.87 -11.12
CA VAL A 389 -20.70 -13.18 -9.71
C VAL A 389 -21.40 -12.19 -8.80
N GLU A 390 -22.17 -12.71 -7.86
CA GLU A 390 -22.80 -11.90 -6.82
C GLU A 390 -21.74 -11.34 -5.84
N THR A 391 -21.95 -10.10 -5.40
CA THR A 391 -21.12 -9.50 -4.35
C THR A 391 -21.34 -10.22 -3.01
N PRO A 392 -20.31 -10.36 -2.17
CA PRO A 392 -20.48 -10.94 -0.84
C PRO A 392 -21.22 -9.95 0.05
N ALA A 393 -22.53 -10.08 0.17
CA ALA A 393 -23.30 -9.24 1.08
C ALA A 393 -22.91 -9.44 2.55
N THR A 394 -22.40 -10.63 2.90
CA THR A 394 -22.06 -10.98 4.26
C THR A 394 -20.86 -11.93 4.34
N LEU A 395 -20.01 -11.76 5.38
CA LEU A 395 -18.99 -12.72 5.77
C LEU A 395 -19.39 -13.33 7.12
N PHE A 396 -19.58 -14.66 7.18
CA PHE A 396 -20.05 -15.36 8.39
C PHE A 396 -21.34 -14.75 9.01
N GLY A 397 -22.23 -14.23 8.17
CA GLY A 397 -23.47 -13.58 8.61
C GLY A 397 -23.32 -12.12 9.05
N LEU A 398 -22.13 -11.51 8.88
CA LEU A 398 -21.84 -10.12 9.18
C LEU A 398 -21.79 -9.31 7.88
N SER A 399 -22.44 -8.15 7.87
CA SER A 399 -22.44 -7.28 6.69
C SER A 399 -21.07 -6.74 6.39
N VAL A 400 -20.64 -6.83 5.12
CA VAL A 400 -19.45 -6.17 4.62
C VAL A 400 -19.83 -4.73 4.31
N HIS A 401 -19.17 -3.77 4.94
CA HIS A 401 -19.38 -2.35 4.70
C HIS A 401 -18.10 -1.73 4.14
N GLY A 402 -18.21 -1.19 2.94
CA GLY A 402 -17.08 -0.58 2.26
C GLY A 402 -17.52 0.49 1.28
N TRP A 403 -16.85 0.55 0.14
CA TRP A 403 -17.17 1.48 -0.93
C TRP A 403 -18.42 1.08 -1.71
N ASN A 404 -18.53 -0.21 -2.09
CA ASN A 404 -19.67 -0.76 -2.86
C ASN A 404 -20.13 -2.12 -2.32
N ASP A 405 -19.72 -2.49 -1.11
CA ASP A 405 -19.99 -3.80 -0.50
C ASP A 405 -19.60 -4.98 -1.40
N CYS A 406 -18.46 -4.86 -2.09
CA CYS A 406 -17.98 -5.76 -3.12
C CYS A 406 -16.86 -6.69 -2.64
N TRP A 407 -16.35 -7.57 -3.52
CA TRP A 407 -15.23 -8.46 -3.19
C TRP A 407 -13.95 -7.72 -2.83
N LEU A 408 -13.70 -6.54 -3.41
CA LEU A 408 -12.60 -5.66 -3.01
C LEU A 408 -12.74 -5.28 -1.54
N ASP A 409 -13.93 -4.79 -1.14
CA ASP A 409 -14.19 -4.34 0.24
C ASP A 409 -14.03 -5.48 1.24
N LEU A 410 -14.45 -6.70 0.88
CA LEU A 410 -14.24 -7.88 1.72
C LEU A 410 -12.75 -8.19 1.94
N TYR A 411 -11.96 -8.24 0.88
CA TYR A 411 -10.52 -8.50 0.99
C TYR A 411 -9.81 -7.38 1.75
N ASP A 412 -10.18 -6.14 1.51
CA ASP A 412 -9.60 -4.96 2.17
C ASP A 412 -9.94 -4.94 3.67
N MET A 413 -11.18 -5.21 4.02
CA MET A 413 -11.61 -5.31 5.41
C MET A 413 -10.83 -6.39 6.17
N VAL A 414 -10.63 -7.56 5.59
CA VAL A 414 -9.84 -8.63 6.20
C VAL A 414 -8.38 -8.22 6.35
N ALA A 415 -7.80 -7.60 5.34
CA ALA A 415 -6.39 -7.22 5.33
C ALA A 415 -6.10 -5.95 6.15
N GLU A 416 -6.62 -4.79 5.71
CA GLU A 416 -6.37 -3.47 6.33
C GLU A 416 -7.15 -3.33 7.65
N GLY A 417 -8.40 -3.82 7.68
CA GLY A 417 -9.25 -3.67 8.86
C GLY A 417 -8.84 -4.57 10.04
N ILE A 418 -8.34 -5.78 9.78
CA ILE A 418 -8.10 -6.76 10.84
C ILE A 418 -6.64 -7.22 10.89
N LEU A 419 -6.12 -7.81 9.81
CA LEU A 419 -4.83 -8.53 9.88
C LEU A 419 -3.63 -7.62 10.05
N MET A 420 -3.58 -6.45 9.40
CA MET A 420 -2.46 -5.51 9.55
C MET A 420 -2.38 -4.92 10.95
N PRO A 421 -3.44 -4.33 11.53
CA PRO A 421 -3.40 -3.80 12.89
C PRO A 421 -3.12 -4.90 13.93
N LEU A 422 -3.70 -6.09 13.77
CA LEU A 422 -3.46 -7.24 14.66
C LEU A 422 -2.01 -7.71 14.58
N GLY A 423 -1.45 -7.85 13.37
CA GLY A 423 -0.05 -8.24 13.17
C GLY A 423 0.92 -7.27 13.82
N ALA A 424 0.72 -5.96 13.60
CA ALA A 424 1.52 -4.90 14.20
C ALA A 424 1.37 -4.87 15.73
N LEU A 425 0.14 -5.00 16.25
CA LEU A 425 -0.14 -5.05 17.70
C LEU A 425 0.62 -6.18 18.38
N VAL A 426 0.45 -7.40 17.88
CA VAL A 426 1.10 -8.58 18.51
C VAL A 426 2.61 -8.51 18.34
N MET A 427 3.14 -8.03 17.21
CA MET A 427 4.58 -7.82 17.01
C MET A 427 5.14 -6.80 18.01
N THR A 428 4.45 -5.68 18.22
CA THR A 428 4.92 -4.65 19.16
C THR A 428 4.86 -5.11 20.62
N ILE A 429 3.83 -5.88 21.00
CA ILE A 429 3.77 -6.55 22.31
C ILE A 429 4.92 -7.56 22.44
N LEU A 430 5.19 -8.35 21.40
CA LEU A 430 6.29 -9.30 21.38
C LEU A 430 7.63 -8.61 21.60
N ILE A 431 7.92 -7.51 20.88
CA ILE A 431 9.15 -6.73 21.07
C ILE A 431 9.16 -6.03 22.43
N GLY A 432 8.06 -5.39 22.82
CA GLY A 432 8.01 -4.56 24.03
C GLY A 432 8.12 -5.35 25.34
N TRP A 433 7.51 -6.55 25.38
CA TRP A 433 7.31 -7.27 26.65
C TRP A 433 7.99 -8.64 26.68
N VAL A 434 8.06 -9.37 25.57
CA VAL A 434 8.61 -10.74 25.53
C VAL A 434 10.10 -10.73 25.19
N LEU A 435 10.48 -10.13 24.04
CA LEU A 435 11.86 -10.08 23.56
C LEU A 435 12.65 -8.95 24.21
N LYS A 436 11.95 -7.97 24.76
CA LYS A 436 12.43 -6.68 25.27
C LYS A 436 12.96 -5.76 24.16
N PRO A 437 12.75 -4.43 24.23
CA PRO A 437 13.15 -3.46 23.18
C PRO A 437 14.65 -3.43 22.90
N GLU A 438 15.47 -3.91 23.84
CA GLU A 438 16.92 -4.07 23.71
C GLU A 438 17.31 -4.95 22.50
N VAL A 439 16.42 -5.84 22.05
CA VAL A 439 16.63 -6.65 20.83
C VAL A 439 16.77 -5.75 19.59
N VAL A 440 15.92 -4.72 19.48
CA VAL A 440 15.97 -3.76 18.37
C VAL A 440 17.21 -2.90 18.48
N GLN A 441 17.54 -2.44 19.70
CA GLN A 441 18.74 -1.66 19.97
C GLN A 441 20.00 -2.43 19.54
N LEU A 442 20.17 -3.66 20.05
CA LEU A 442 21.33 -4.51 19.73
C LEU A 442 21.47 -4.74 18.22
N GLU A 443 20.34 -4.91 17.54
CA GLU A 443 20.36 -5.10 16.09
C GLU A 443 20.74 -3.81 15.35
N CYS A 444 20.28 -2.64 15.80
CA CYS A 444 20.68 -1.35 15.23
C CYS A 444 22.17 -1.05 15.44
N GLU A 445 22.70 -1.37 16.60
CA GLU A 445 24.09 -1.10 16.97
C GLU A 445 25.11 -2.01 16.26
N GLN A 446 24.67 -3.08 15.58
CA GLN A 446 25.57 -3.93 14.77
C GLN A 446 26.24 -3.16 13.62
N SER A 447 25.66 -2.05 13.17
CA SER A 447 26.29 -1.17 12.17
C SER A 447 27.45 -0.33 12.73
N GLY A 448 27.79 -0.46 14.01
CA GLY A 448 28.82 0.36 14.70
C GLY A 448 28.35 1.75 15.09
N VAL A 449 27.09 2.09 14.87
CA VAL A 449 26.51 3.38 15.20
C VAL A 449 25.58 3.26 16.40
N LYS A 450 25.76 4.19 17.35
CA LYS A 450 24.95 4.25 18.56
C LYS A 450 23.46 4.41 18.24
N TYR A 451 22.62 3.57 18.84
CA TYR A 451 21.17 3.70 18.77
C TYR A 451 20.69 4.98 19.43
N ARG A 452 20.07 5.85 18.67
CA ARG A 452 19.56 7.14 19.17
C ARG A 452 18.11 7.02 19.61
N ALA A 453 17.71 7.87 20.56
CA ALA A 453 16.34 7.91 21.08
C ALA A 453 15.84 6.56 21.64
N ALA A 454 16.72 5.76 22.25
CA ALA A 454 16.38 4.45 22.83
C ALA A 454 15.20 4.53 23.81
N GLY A 455 15.13 5.58 24.64
CA GLY A 455 14.04 5.83 25.59
C GLY A 455 12.69 6.01 24.89
N TYR A 456 12.67 6.79 23.79
CA TYR A 456 11.48 6.98 22.96
C TYR A 456 10.96 5.65 22.41
N PHE A 457 11.81 4.90 21.71
CA PHE A 457 11.40 3.62 21.12
C PHE A 457 10.98 2.60 22.19
N LYS A 458 11.64 2.59 23.34
CA LYS A 458 11.25 1.72 24.47
C LYS A 458 9.84 2.03 24.96
N VAL A 459 9.49 3.31 25.12
CA VAL A 459 8.13 3.75 25.50
C VAL A 459 7.14 3.44 24.41
N CYS A 460 7.49 3.71 23.13
CA CYS A 460 6.64 3.40 21.99
C CYS A 460 6.32 1.91 21.90
N PHE A 461 7.31 1.00 21.90
CA PHE A 461 7.08 -0.44 21.82
C PHE A 461 6.30 -1.00 23.02
N LYS A 462 6.50 -0.44 24.22
CA LYS A 462 5.84 -0.99 25.41
C LYS A 462 4.42 -0.47 25.63
N PHE A 463 4.17 0.81 25.33
CA PHE A 463 2.93 1.46 25.77
C PHE A 463 2.21 2.16 24.63
N ILE A 464 2.84 3.14 23.95
CA ILE A 464 2.13 4.02 23.01
C ILE A 464 1.57 3.21 21.85
N VAL A 465 2.41 2.45 21.17
CA VAL A 465 2.00 1.71 19.95
C VAL A 465 1.00 0.62 20.28
N PRO A 466 1.19 -0.28 21.27
CA PRO A 466 0.18 -1.27 21.59
C PRO A 466 -1.18 -0.69 21.99
N VAL A 467 -1.21 0.42 22.75
CA VAL A 467 -2.47 1.07 23.15
C VAL A 467 -3.18 1.67 21.94
N LEU A 468 -2.46 2.41 21.09
CA LEU A 468 -3.04 2.99 19.87
C LEU A 468 -3.54 1.90 18.92
N LEU A 469 -2.78 0.82 18.71
CA LEU A 469 -3.17 -0.28 17.84
C LEU A 469 -4.36 -1.06 18.38
N ALA A 470 -4.42 -1.30 19.68
CA ALA A 470 -5.58 -1.92 20.31
C ALA A 470 -6.83 -1.07 20.13
N PHE A 471 -6.72 0.26 20.29
CA PHE A 471 -7.82 1.19 20.06
C PHE A 471 -8.26 1.20 18.57
N ILE A 472 -7.32 1.28 17.64
CA ILE A 472 -7.62 1.25 16.21
C ILE A 472 -8.31 -0.07 15.82
N LEU A 473 -7.77 -1.20 16.27
CA LEU A 473 -8.37 -2.52 16.01
C LEU A 473 -9.79 -2.62 16.61
N PHE A 474 -9.99 -2.06 17.80
CA PHE A 474 -11.32 -1.99 18.42
C PHE A 474 -12.30 -1.18 17.57
N CYS A 475 -11.89 0.00 17.06
CA CYS A 475 -12.73 0.81 16.18
C CYS A 475 -13.07 0.07 14.87
N GLN A 476 -12.10 -0.66 14.29
CA GLN A 476 -12.34 -1.46 13.08
C GLN A 476 -13.33 -2.62 13.33
N LEU A 477 -13.21 -3.29 14.50
CA LEU A 477 -14.13 -4.37 14.86
C LEU A 477 -15.55 -3.86 15.12
N ILE A 478 -15.71 -2.65 15.71
CA ILE A 478 -17.03 -2.03 15.87
C ILE A 478 -17.71 -1.86 14.52
N ASP A 479 -17.00 -1.33 13.52
CA ASP A 479 -17.54 -1.18 12.17
C ASP A 479 -17.88 -2.53 11.54
N PHE A 480 -16.98 -3.51 11.68
CA PHE A 480 -17.19 -4.85 11.15
C PHE A 480 -18.46 -5.53 11.72
N PHE A 481 -18.73 -5.35 13.01
CA PHE A 481 -19.93 -5.86 13.65
C PHE A 481 -21.16 -4.96 13.47
N GLY A 482 -21.04 -3.86 12.72
CA GLY A 482 -22.15 -2.91 12.51
C GLY A 482 -22.64 -2.23 13.80
N LEU A 483 -21.79 -2.15 14.82
CA LEU A 483 -22.13 -1.54 16.09
C LEU A 483 -22.04 -0.02 15.96
N LYS A 484 -23.14 0.69 16.28
CA LYS A 484 -23.16 2.16 16.26
C LYS A 484 -22.77 2.70 17.63
N ILE A 485 -21.54 3.19 17.76
CA ILE A 485 -21.07 3.89 18.96
C ILE A 485 -20.85 5.36 18.61
N PRO A 486 -21.57 6.31 19.26
CA PRO A 486 -21.41 7.74 18.96
C PRO A 486 -19.94 8.18 19.01
N GLY A 487 -19.46 8.80 17.93
CA GLY A 487 -18.07 9.30 17.81
C GLY A 487 -17.01 8.26 17.42
N LEU A 488 -17.35 6.97 17.28
CA LEU A 488 -16.41 5.91 16.89
C LEU A 488 -16.84 5.15 15.62
N SER A 489 -18.10 5.11 15.31
CA SER A 489 -18.67 4.43 14.13
C SER A 489 -19.21 5.40 13.10
#